data_6cabd8a344de338ff6cb97cfa7a8c197
#
_entry.id   6cabd8a344de338ff6cb97cfa7a8c197
#
_cell.length_a   1.000
_cell.length_b   1.000
_cell.length_c   1.000
_cell.angle_alpha   90.00
_cell.angle_beta   90.00
_cell.angle_gamma   90.00
#
_symmetry.space_group_name_H-M   'P 1'
#
loop_
_entity.id
_entity.type
_entity.pdbx_description
1 polymer ?
#
loop_
_entity_poly.entity_id
_entity_poly.type
_entity_poly.pdbx_seq_one_letter_code
_entity_poly.pdbx_strand_id
1 'polypeptide(L)'
;GRLFHDTGSLPEGKLEQLQQIAERRGVPFEWANLMDALQSERDQNITIDTAQIWFHTAKRQYVIIDAPGHKEFLKNMVTGAAQAEAALLLIDAHEGVQENSRRHGYLLHLLGIRQIAVLVNKLDLEDYSETRFQQIEAEYRAWLKTIGVEPKVFIPIAALHTEAARWRQK
;
A
#
# COMPACT_ATOMS: atom_id res chain seq x y z
N GLY A 1 -3.41 -8.62 -1.98
CA GLY A 1 -3.83 -10.03 -2.11
C GLY A 1 -3.85 -10.73 -0.76
N ARG A 2 -2.70 -10.86 -0.09
CA ARG A 2 -2.59 -11.64 1.15
C ARG A 2 -3.51 -11.20 2.27
N LEU A 3 -3.67 -9.89 2.47
CA LEU A 3 -4.60 -9.36 3.48
C LEU A 3 -6.03 -9.90 3.31
N PHE A 4 -6.49 -10.00 2.07
CA PHE A 4 -7.83 -10.54 1.76
C PHE A 4 -7.94 -12.02 2.07
N HIS A 5 -6.89 -12.78 1.80
CA HIS A 5 -6.82 -14.18 2.18
C HIS A 5 -6.85 -14.33 3.71
N ASP A 6 -5.98 -13.62 4.44
CA ASP A 6 -5.83 -13.73 5.89
C ASP A 6 -7.08 -13.24 6.66
N THR A 7 -7.89 -12.37 6.04
CA THR A 7 -9.16 -11.88 6.60
C THR A 7 -10.39 -12.69 6.15
N GLY A 8 -10.19 -13.74 5.36
CA GLY A 8 -11.30 -14.53 4.82
C GLY A 8 -12.23 -13.75 3.88
N SER A 9 -11.72 -12.67 3.27
CA SER A 9 -12.52 -11.80 2.40
C SER A 9 -12.42 -12.16 0.91
N LEU A 10 -11.71 -13.25 0.59
CA LEU A 10 -11.65 -13.80 -0.75
C LEU A 10 -12.90 -14.65 -1.04
N PRO A 11 -13.46 -14.58 -2.27
CA PRO A 11 -14.46 -15.55 -2.71
C PRO A 11 -13.92 -16.98 -2.67
N GLU A 12 -14.77 -17.92 -2.33
CA GLU A 12 -14.42 -19.35 -2.30
C GLU A 12 -13.85 -19.82 -3.66
N GLY A 13 -12.80 -20.62 -3.62
CA GLY A 13 -12.16 -21.18 -4.80
C GLY A 13 -11.33 -20.21 -5.64
N LYS A 14 -11.31 -18.92 -5.29
CA LYS A 14 -10.58 -17.90 -6.08
C LYS A 14 -9.07 -18.04 -6.01
N LEU A 15 -8.56 -18.39 -4.84
CA LEU A 15 -7.12 -18.61 -4.64
C LEU A 15 -6.65 -19.80 -5.47
N GLU A 16 -7.36 -20.92 -5.38
CA GLU A 16 -7.05 -22.16 -6.10
C GLU A 16 -7.13 -21.94 -7.62
N GLN A 17 -8.15 -21.20 -8.08
CA GLN A 17 -8.28 -20.86 -9.50
C GLN A 17 -7.05 -20.09 -10.02
N LEU A 18 -6.58 -19.09 -9.28
CA LEU A 18 -5.42 -18.29 -9.69
C LEU A 18 -4.10 -19.04 -9.59
N GLN A 19 -3.97 -19.92 -8.60
CA GLN A 19 -2.81 -20.81 -8.49
C GLN A 19 -2.73 -21.75 -9.70
N GLN A 20 -3.85 -22.36 -10.09
CA GLN A 20 -3.91 -23.21 -11.29
C GLN A 20 -3.60 -22.44 -12.59
N ILE A 21 -4.03 -21.17 -12.69
CA ILE A 21 -3.69 -20.34 -13.86
C ILE A 21 -2.19 -20.05 -13.89
N ALA A 22 -1.57 -19.74 -12.75
CA ALA A 22 -0.12 -19.51 -12.64
C ALA A 22 0.67 -20.77 -13.02
N GLU A 23 0.28 -21.93 -12.51
CA GLU A 23 0.89 -23.22 -12.86
C GLU A 23 0.80 -23.51 -14.37
N ARG A 24 -0.39 -23.34 -14.98
CA ARG A 24 -0.60 -23.54 -16.43
C ARG A 24 0.25 -22.60 -17.28
N ARG A 25 0.55 -21.39 -16.78
CA ARG A 25 1.41 -20.42 -17.46
C ARG A 25 2.90 -20.61 -17.16
N GLY A 26 3.27 -21.51 -16.24
CA GLY A 26 4.64 -21.73 -15.83
C GLY A 26 5.27 -20.55 -15.09
N VAL A 27 4.46 -19.72 -14.45
CA VAL A 27 4.89 -18.55 -13.68
C VAL A 27 4.59 -18.74 -12.18
N PRO A 28 5.42 -18.21 -11.28
CA PRO A 28 5.12 -18.28 -9.86
C PRO A 28 3.82 -17.52 -9.52
N PHE A 29 3.07 -18.02 -8.54
CA PHE A 29 1.91 -17.33 -8.02
C PHE A 29 2.34 -16.08 -7.25
N GLU A 30 1.78 -14.94 -7.60
CA GLU A 30 1.99 -13.66 -6.90
C GLU A 30 0.68 -13.11 -6.35
N TRP A 31 0.73 -12.60 -5.11
CA TRP A 31 -0.43 -11.95 -4.47
C TRP A 31 -0.90 -10.69 -5.19
N ALA A 32 -0.04 -10.04 -5.99
CA ALA A 32 -0.41 -8.92 -6.84
C ALA A 32 -1.44 -9.34 -7.89
N ASN A 33 -1.21 -10.46 -8.57
CA ASN A 33 -2.12 -10.98 -9.60
C ASN A 33 -3.53 -11.26 -9.06
N LEU A 34 -3.66 -11.58 -7.75
CA LEU A 34 -4.94 -11.74 -7.11
C LEU A 34 -5.74 -10.42 -7.08
N MET A 35 -5.06 -9.31 -6.81
CA MET A 35 -5.68 -7.99 -6.77
C MET A 35 -6.14 -7.55 -8.15
N ASP A 36 -5.28 -7.72 -9.16
CA ASP A 36 -5.58 -7.40 -10.55
C ASP A 36 -6.76 -8.21 -11.08
N ALA A 37 -6.83 -9.50 -10.73
CA ALA A 37 -7.97 -10.35 -11.10
C ALA A 37 -9.27 -9.93 -10.42
N LEU A 38 -9.25 -9.54 -9.15
CA LEU A 38 -10.42 -9.01 -8.45
C LEU A 38 -10.87 -7.67 -9.01
N GLN A 39 -9.93 -6.86 -9.47
CA GLN A 39 -10.17 -5.57 -10.09
C GLN A 39 -10.77 -5.73 -11.49
N SER A 40 -10.19 -6.57 -12.33
CA SER A 40 -10.66 -6.81 -13.70
C SER A 40 -12.08 -7.44 -13.76
N GLU A 41 -12.48 -8.20 -12.77
CA GLU A 41 -13.85 -8.74 -12.67
C GLU A 41 -14.88 -7.66 -12.31
N ARG A 42 -14.48 -6.60 -11.62
CA ARG A 42 -15.34 -5.45 -11.30
C ARG A 42 -15.41 -4.43 -12.43
N ASP A 43 -14.31 -4.26 -13.19
CA ASP A 43 -14.18 -3.26 -14.26
C ASP A 43 -14.95 -3.60 -15.54
N GLN A 44 -15.60 -4.76 -15.63
CA GLN A 44 -16.53 -5.07 -16.71
C GLN A 44 -17.78 -4.16 -16.71
N ASN A 45 -17.94 -3.30 -15.69
CA ASN A 45 -18.93 -2.22 -15.62
C ASN A 45 -18.25 -0.86 -15.46
N ILE A 46 -17.48 -0.43 -16.49
CA ILE A 46 -17.07 0.95 -16.74
C ILE A 46 -16.85 1.82 -15.49
N THR A 47 -15.64 1.82 -14.96
CA THR A 47 -15.13 2.98 -14.22
C THR A 47 -13.62 3.07 -14.35
N ILE A 48 -13.15 4.10 -15.05
CA ILE A 48 -11.74 4.58 -15.03
C ILE A 48 -11.46 5.26 -13.68
N ASP A 49 -12.04 4.79 -12.59
CA ASP A 49 -11.94 5.40 -11.27
C ASP A 49 -11.30 4.48 -10.25
N THR A 50 -10.64 5.11 -9.27
CA THR A 50 -9.98 4.51 -8.11
C THR A 50 -10.61 3.22 -7.66
N ALA A 51 -9.88 2.11 -7.74
CA ALA A 51 -10.37 0.81 -7.33
C ALA A 51 -10.70 0.78 -5.85
N GLN A 52 -11.96 0.58 -5.53
CA GLN A 52 -12.42 0.37 -4.16
C GLN A 52 -12.54 -1.12 -3.88
N ILE A 53 -11.75 -1.64 -2.96
CA ILE A 53 -11.73 -3.04 -2.61
C ILE A 53 -12.10 -3.20 -1.15
N TRP A 54 -13.22 -3.89 -0.91
CA TRP A 54 -13.79 -4.09 0.41
C TRP A 54 -13.27 -5.35 1.07
N PHE A 55 -12.91 -5.27 2.34
CA PHE A 55 -12.63 -6.42 3.18
C PHE A 55 -13.15 -6.18 4.61
N HIS A 56 -13.23 -7.25 5.38
CA HIS A 56 -13.71 -7.18 6.75
C HIS A 56 -12.78 -7.91 7.70
N THR A 57 -12.80 -7.47 8.94
CA THR A 57 -12.19 -8.17 10.07
C THR A 57 -13.30 -8.47 11.08
N ALA A 58 -13.00 -9.25 12.12
CA ALA A 58 -13.96 -9.48 13.20
C ALA A 58 -14.45 -8.18 13.88
N LYS A 59 -13.72 -7.07 13.74
CA LYS A 59 -14.01 -5.80 14.43
C LYS A 59 -14.63 -4.74 13.52
N ARG A 60 -14.33 -4.74 12.21
CA ARG A 60 -14.69 -3.62 11.33
C ARG A 60 -14.65 -4.02 9.85
N GLN A 61 -15.46 -3.34 9.06
CA GLN A 61 -15.39 -3.35 7.60
C GLN A 61 -14.45 -2.22 7.12
N TYR A 62 -13.68 -2.50 6.09
CA TYR A 62 -12.71 -1.58 5.49
C TYR A 62 -12.91 -1.52 3.98
N VAL A 63 -12.55 -0.38 3.41
CA VAL A 63 -12.34 -0.22 1.98
C VAL A 63 -10.91 0.23 1.72
N ILE A 64 -10.22 -0.44 0.82
CA ILE A 64 -8.95 0.05 0.26
C ILE A 64 -9.29 0.85 -0.99
N ILE A 65 -8.84 2.09 -1.02
CA ILE A 65 -8.88 2.95 -2.19
C ILE A 65 -7.45 2.97 -2.73
N ASP A 66 -7.20 2.18 -3.77
CA ASP A 66 -5.89 2.15 -4.41
C ASP A 66 -5.78 3.34 -5.36
N ALA A 67 -4.90 4.27 -5.01
CA ALA A 67 -4.72 5.51 -5.73
C ALA A 67 -3.43 5.47 -6.55
N PRO A 68 -3.50 5.72 -7.89
CA PRO A 68 -2.32 5.68 -8.74
C PRO A 68 -1.27 6.70 -8.30
N GLY A 69 -0.04 6.23 -8.07
CA GLY A 69 1.08 7.08 -7.63
C GLY A 69 1.73 7.91 -8.73
N HIS A 70 1.35 7.72 -10.01
CA HIS A 70 1.99 8.39 -11.13
C HIS A 70 1.46 9.81 -11.34
N LYS A 71 2.34 10.73 -11.77
CA LYS A 71 2.02 12.17 -11.94
C LYS A 71 0.80 12.44 -12.83
N GLU A 72 0.61 11.62 -13.87
CA GLU A 72 -0.48 11.76 -14.85
C GLU A 72 -1.86 11.48 -14.24
N PHE A 73 -1.92 10.72 -13.15
CA PHE A 73 -3.17 10.31 -12.50
C PHE A 73 -3.46 11.08 -11.20
N LEU A 74 -2.83 12.23 -11.02
CA LEU A 74 -2.98 13.03 -9.81
C LEU A 74 -4.45 13.37 -9.50
N LYS A 75 -5.26 13.62 -10.52
CA LYS A 75 -6.69 13.89 -10.38
C LYS A 75 -7.44 12.70 -9.76
N ASN A 76 -7.17 11.50 -10.22
CA ASN A 76 -7.80 10.27 -9.71
C ASN A 76 -7.34 9.98 -8.27
N MET A 77 -6.05 10.26 -7.98
CA MET A 77 -5.53 10.17 -6.61
C MET A 77 -6.26 11.11 -5.65
N VAL A 78 -6.48 12.37 -6.06
CA VAL A 78 -7.19 13.36 -5.24
C VAL A 78 -8.64 12.94 -5.00
N THR A 79 -9.34 12.47 -6.03
CA THR A 79 -10.74 12.02 -5.91
C THR A 79 -10.86 10.82 -4.97
N GLY A 80 -9.96 9.85 -5.08
CA GLY A 80 -9.93 8.69 -4.18
C GLY A 80 -9.57 9.05 -2.74
N ALA A 81 -8.50 9.83 -2.58
CA ALA A 81 -8.02 10.23 -1.26
C ALA A 81 -9.03 11.10 -0.50
N ALA A 82 -9.83 11.93 -1.18
CA ALA A 82 -10.84 12.77 -0.53
C ALA A 82 -11.93 11.97 0.22
N GLN A 83 -12.08 10.69 -0.08
CA GLN A 83 -13.03 9.79 0.60
C GLN A 83 -12.38 8.96 1.71
N ALA A 84 -11.06 9.07 1.89
CA ALA A 84 -10.32 8.24 2.82
C ALA A 84 -10.26 8.86 4.22
N GLU A 85 -10.48 8.04 5.25
CA GLU A 85 -10.32 8.43 6.66
C GLU A 85 -8.85 8.32 7.13
N ALA A 86 -8.09 7.46 6.46
CA ALA A 86 -6.69 7.20 6.75
C ALA A 86 -5.91 6.94 5.46
N ALA A 87 -4.61 7.17 5.48
CA ALA A 87 -3.72 6.93 4.35
C ALA A 87 -2.50 6.11 4.73
N LEU A 88 -2.10 5.24 3.81
CA LEU A 88 -0.83 4.53 3.83
C LEU A 88 0.08 5.13 2.75
N LEU A 89 1.17 5.77 3.17
CA LEU A 89 2.21 6.26 2.27
C LEU A 89 3.30 5.20 2.14
N LEU A 90 3.66 4.85 0.90
CA LEU A 90 4.73 3.90 0.65
C LEU A 90 6.01 4.64 0.22
N ILE A 91 7.13 4.26 0.82
CA ILE A 91 8.47 4.68 0.45
C ILE A 91 9.29 3.43 0.14
N ASP A 92 9.99 3.44 -0.98
CA ASP A 92 10.98 2.43 -1.32
C ASP A 92 12.24 2.66 -0.47
N ALA A 93 12.69 1.64 0.27
CA ALA A 93 13.86 1.75 1.14
C ALA A 93 15.15 1.99 0.34
N HIS A 94 15.24 1.42 -0.86
CA HIS A 94 16.40 1.58 -1.73
C HIS A 94 16.47 3.00 -2.29
N GLU A 95 15.36 3.52 -2.81
CA GLU A 95 15.31 4.88 -3.39
C GLU A 95 15.30 5.99 -2.32
N GLY A 96 14.76 5.72 -1.13
CA GLY A 96 14.59 6.71 -0.07
C GLY A 96 13.45 7.70 -0.34
N VAL A 97 13.52 8.87 0.29
CA VAL A 97 12.50 9.91 0.17
C VAL A 97 12.63 10.66 -1.14
N GLN A 98 11.71 10.40 -2.07
CA GLN A 98 11.67 11.01 -3.39
C GLN A 98 10.72 12.22 -3.46
N GLU A 99 10.78 12.97 -4.55
CA GLU A 99 9.85 14.08 -4.81
C GLU A 99 8.39 13.61 -4.82
N ASN A 100 8.12 12.42 -5.36
CA ASN A 100 6.78 11.85 -5.35
C ASN A 100 6.28 11.56 -3.93
N SER A 101 7.15 11.04 -3.04
CA SER A 101 6.80 10.82 -1.64
C SER A 101 6.39 12.14 -0.96
N ARG A 102 7.13 13.20 -1.23
CA ARG A 102 6.82 14.54 -0.71
C ARG A 102 5.51 15.09 -1.29
N ARG A 103 5.29 14.93 -2.59
CA ARG A 103 4.05 15.36 -3.25
C ARG A 103 2.83 14.66 -2.67
N HIS A 104 2.90 13.34 -2.45
CA HIS A 104 1.80 12.58 -1.85
C HIS A 104 1.51 13.04 -0.42
N GLY A 105 2.53 13.24 0.41
CA GLY A 105 2.38 13.79 1.77
C GLY A 105 1.70 15.17 1.77
N TYR A 106 2.09 16.05 0.85
CA TYR A 106 1.46 17.38 0.70
C TYR A 106 -0.01 17.29 0.28
N LEU A 107 -0.34 16.40 -0.65
CA LEU A 107 -1.73 16.20 -1.09
C LEU A 107 -2.62 15.67 0.04
N LEU A 108 -2.15 14.72 0.84
CA LEU A 108 -2.88 14.24 2.00
C LEU A 108 -3.12 15.35 3.04
N HIS A 109 -2.14 16.25 3.21
CA HIS A 109 -2.30 17.45 4.03
C HIS A 109 -3.42 18.35 3.51
N LEU A 110 -3.39 18.69 2.22
CA LEU A 110 -4.42 19.53 1.57
C LEU A 110 -5.82 18.93 1.68
N LEU A 111 -5.94 17.61 1.59
CA LEU A 111 -7.21 16.88 1.72
C LEU A 111 -7.66 16.69 3.18
N GLY A 112 -6.87 17.17 4.14
CA GLY A 112 -7.21 17.12 5.55
C GLY A 112 -7.10 15.73 6.20
N ILE A 113 -6.44 14.76 5.55
CA ILE A 113 -6.26 13.42 6.08
C ILE A 113 -5.24 13.47 7.23
N ARG A 114 -5.70 13.12 8.44
CA ARG A 114 -4.89 13.21 9.66
C ARG A 114 -4.31 11.86 10.12
N GLN A 115 -4.92 10.76 9.70
CA GLN A 115 -4.48 9.43 10.07
C GLN A 115 -3.56 8.89 8.98
N ILE A 116 -2.26 9.09 9.13
CA ILE A 116 -1.25 8.71 8.14
C ILE A 116 -0.28 7.72 8.79
N ALA A 117 -0.08 6.58 8.14
CA ALA A 117 1.02 5.67 8.41
C ALA A 117 1.95 5.63 7.20
N VAL A 118 3.26 5.54 7.45
CA VAL A 118 4.28 5.42 6.41
C VAL A 118 4.84 4.02 6.40
N LEU A 119 4.79 3.35 5.26
CA LEU A 119 5.33 2.02 5.04
C LEU A 119 6.67 2.16 4.28
N VAL A 120 7.77 1.76 4.92
CA VAL A 120 9.08 1.71 4.26
C VAL A 120 9.26 0.31 3.71
N ASN A 121 9.03 0.17 2.41
CA ASN A 121 9.00 -1.11 1.71
C ASN A 121 10.34 -1.45 1.04
N LYS A 122 10.50 -2.69 0.64
CA LYS A 122 11.71 -3.24 0.00
C LYS A 122 12.95 -3.18 0.89
N LEU A 123 12.77 -3.32 2.20
CA LEU A 123 13.90 -3.40 3.13
C LEU A 123 14.77 -4.63 2.91
N ASP A 124 14.26 -5.65 2.22
CA ASP A 124 15.02 -6.80 1.74
C ASP A 124 16.15 -6.40 0.79
N LEU A 125 16.00 -5.32 0.00
CA LEU A 125 17.06 -4.79 -0.87
C LEU A 125 18.14 -4.02 -0.10
N GLU A 126 17.92 -3.72 1.16
CA GLU A 126 18.82 -3.02 2.07
C GLU A 126 19.24 -3.93 3.24
N ASP A 127 19.27 -5.25 3.01
CA ASP A 127 19.64 -6.25 4.01
C ASP A 127 18.89 -6.10 5.35
N TYR A 128 17.62 -5.65 5.29
CA TYR A 128 16.80 -5.33 6.46
C TYR A 128 17.46 -4.33 7.42
N SER A 129 18.23 -3.39 6.91
CA SER A 129 19.00 -2.42 7.70
C SER A 129 18.11 -1.51 8.54
N GLU A 130 18.22 -1.61 9.86
CA GLU A 130 17.56 -0.71 10.80
C GLU A 130 18.05 0.73 10.63
N THR A 131 19.34 0.92 10.40
CA THR A 131 19.93 2.24 10.17
C THR A 131 19.33 2.93 8.95
N ARG A 132 19.15 2.18 7.86
CA ARG A 132 18.51 2.70 6.64
C ARG A 132 17.06 3.12 6.89
N PHE A 133 16.31 2.29 7.59
CA PHE A 133 14.94 2.64 7.99
C PHE A 133 14.88 3.90 8.83
N GLN A 134 15.73 4.02 9.86
CA GLN A 134 15.76 5.18 10.75
C GLN A 134 16.14 6.46 10.00
N GLN A 135 17.06 6.41 9.03
CA GLN A 135 17.40 7.54 8.17
C GLN A 135 16.19 8.03 7.37
N ILE A 136 15.47 7.12 6.72
CA ILE A 136 14.27 7.44 5.94
C ILE A 136 13.17 8.01 6.85
N GLU A 137 12.95 7.40 8.01
CA GLU A 137 11.98 7.89 8.98
C GLU A 137 12.32 9.30 9.43
N ALA A 138 13.56 9.56 9.82
CA ALA A 138 14.00 10.87 10.29
C ALA A 138 13.86 11.94 9.20
N GLU A 139 14.32 11.66 7.98
CA GLU A 139 14.22 12.57 6.83
C GLU A 139 12.77 12.91 6.50
N TYR A 140 11.94 11.89 6.34
CA TYR A 140 10.56 12.13 5.89
C TYR A 140 9.70 12.74 6.99
N ARG A 141 9.90 12.36 8.24
CA ARG A 141 9.25 12.98 9.40
C ARG A 141 9.60 14.47 9.52
N ALA A 142 10.88 14.81 9.36
CA ALA A 142 11.33 16.20 9.39
C ALA A 142 10.64 17.02 8.29
N TRP A 143 10.58 16.48 7.07
CA TRP A 143 9.92 17.16 5.95
C TRP A 143 8.40 17.28 6.17
N LEU A 144 7.71 16.22 6.57
CA LEU A 144 6.26 16.24 6.84
C LEU A 144 5.91 17.27 7.92
N LYS A 145 6.76 17.42 8.92
CA LYS A 145 6.58 18.45 9.97
C LYS A 145 6.57 19.87 9.40
N THR A 146 7.34 20.15 8.34
CA THR A 146 7.36 21.49 7.71
C THR A 146 6.01 21.87 7.09
N ILE A 147 5.19 20.88 6.73
CA ILE A 147 3.84 21.07 6.18
C ILE A 147 2.73 20.77 7.21
N GLY A 148 3.08 20.62 8.49
CA GLY A 148 2.10 20.39 9.56
C GLY A 148 1.49 18.98 9.57
N VAL A 149 2.17 17.99 9.00
CA VAL A 149 1.76 16.57 8.99
C VAL A 149 2.59 15.79 9.99
N GLU A 150 1.91 15.03 10.84
CA GLU A 150 2.55 14.14 11.82
C GLU A 150 2.05 12.70 11.62
N PRO A 151 2.83 11.82 10.98
CA PRO A 151 2.47 10.42 10.81
C PRO A 151 2.34 9.71 12.15
N LYS A 152 1.33 8.87 12.29
CA LYS A 152 1.10 8.06 13.49
C LYS A 152 2.20 7.03 13.70
N VAL A 153 2.68 6.44 12.62
CA VAL A 153 3.67 5.36 12.69
C VAL A 153 4.45 5.25 11.38
N PHE A 154 5.71 4.81 11.48
CA PHE A 154 6.50 4.27 10.37
C PHE A 154 6.64 2.76 10.57
N ILE A 155 6.41 1.99 9.52
CA ILE A 155 6.41 0.54 9.56
C ILE A 155 7.38 0.02 8.50
N PRO A 156 8.44 -0.72 8.91
CA PRO A 156 9.32 -1.40 7.97
C PRO A 156 8.62 -2.63 7.39
N ILE A 157 8.66 -2.78 6.08
CA ILE A 157 8.08 -3.94 5.39
C ILE A 157 8.98 -4.43 4.26
N ALA A 158 8.78 -5.70 3.89
CA ALA A 158 9.29 -6.32 2.67
C ALA A 158 8.12 -7.09 2.04
N ALA A 159 7.36 -6.40 1.19
CA ALA A 159 6.07 -6.93 0.69
C ALA A 159 6.23 -8.17 -0.19
N LEU A 160 7.38 -8.36 -0.84
CA LEU A 160 7.69 -9.55 -1.64
C LEU A 160 7.96 -10.76 -0.75
N HIS A 161 8.61 -10.56 0.38
CA HIS A 161 8.94 -11.57 1.36
C HIS A 161 8.06 -11.41 2.59
N THR A 162 7.46 -12.49 3.06
CA THR A 162 6.50 -12.47 4.19
C THR A 162 7.11 -12.13 5.55
N GLU A 163 8.38 -11.78 5.61
CA GLU A 163 9.08 -11.42 6.83
C GLU A 163 9.04 -9.90 7.02
N ALA A 164 8.22 -9.44 7.96
CA ALA A 164 8.39 -8.10 8.53
C ALA A 164 9.78 -8.02 9.18
N ALA A 165 10.42 -6.87 9.12
CA ALA A 165 11.74 -6.71 9.73
C ALA A 165 11.71 -7.16 11.20
N ARG A 166 12.40 -8.25 11.51
CA ARG A 166 12.33 -8.96 12.80
C ARG A 166 12.81 -8.14 14.00
N TRP A 167 13.58 -7.07 13.76
CA TRP A 167 14.11 -6.23 14.84
C TRP A 167 13.05 -5.36 15.54
N ARG A 168 11.85 -5.17 14.96
CA ARG A 168 10.74 -4.49 15.63
C ARG A 168 9.93 -5.39 16.58
N GLN A 169 10.22 -6.68 16.61
CA GLN A 169 9.55 -7.65 17.49
C GLN A 169 10.28 -7.86 18.81
N LYS A 170 11.35 -7.13 19.05
CA LYS A 170 12.05 -7.04 20.34
C LYS A 170 11.70 -5.70 20.98
#